data_6835a267189180095788a916a104eda8
#
_entry.id   6835a267189180095788a916a104eda8
#
_cell.length_a   1.000
_cell.length_b   1.000
_cell.length_c   1.000
_cell.angle_alpha   90.00
_cell.angle_beta   90.00
_cell.angle_gamma   90.00
#
_symmetry.space_group_name_H-M   'P 1'
#
loop_
_entity.id
_entity.type
_entity.pdbx_description
1 polymer ?
#
loop_
_entity_poly.entity_id
_entity_poly.type
_entity_poly.pdbx_seq_one_letter_code
_entity_poly.pdbx_strand_id
1 'polypeptide(L)'
;MLSNGSYADRPDVHGALLRVDDNLLKLDTVNPDYIRFVDRPAKGYDVEHQIEVFASFCGHVIIQSLFLTGTWRGRDVDNTGNAYVMPWLDALRRIGPRSVAVYTIARDTPTVGLRKATPQSLESIAKRVRALGIDCSVSY
;
A
#
# COMPACT_ATOMS: atom_id res chain seq x y z
N MET A 1 13.53 -7.01 2.98
CA MET A 1 13.43 -5.94 3.98
C MET A 1 12.08 -5.24 3.86
N LEU A 2 11.35 -5.13 4.97
CA LEU A 2 10.05 -4.45 5.00
C LEU A 2 10.22 -3.04 5.60
N SER A 3 9.64 -2.04 4.94
CA SER A 3 9.71 -0.65 5.36
C SER A 3 8.41 0.07 5.02
N ASN A 4 8.04 1.08 5.81
CA ASN A 4 6.93 1.97 5.46
C ASN A 4 7.33 3.02 4.40
N GLY A 5 8.60 3.10 4.05
CA GLY A 5 9.10 3.98 3.01
C GLY A 5 9.27 5.45 3.40
N SER A 6 8.99 5.82 4.67
CA SER A 6 9.02 7.23 5.10
C SER A 6 10.39 7.88 4.95
N TYR A 7 11.46 7.11 5.00
CA TYR A 7 12.83 7.62 4.87
C TYR A 7 13.52 7.16 3.59
N ALA A 8 12.76 6.58 2.65
CA ALA A 8 13.33 6.00 1.42
C ALA A 8 13.96 7.05 0.50
N ASP A 9 13.63 8.34 0.67
CA ASP A 9 14.19 9.44 -0.10
C ASP A 9 15.57 9.90 0.39
N ARG A 10 16.01 9.45 1.56
CA ARG A 10 17.35 9.78 2.05
C ARG A 10 18.40 8.99 1.26
N PRO A 11 19.49 9.64 0.78
CA PRO A 11 20.45 8.96 -0.10
C PRO A 11 21.07 7.70 0.49
N ASP A 12 21.35 7.68 1.79
CA ASP A 12 21.91 6.50 2.47
C ASP A 12 20.89 5.35 2.53
N VAL A 13 19.62 5.66 2.85
CA VAL A 13 18.55 4.67 2.93
C VAL A 13 18.19 4.18 1.54
N HIS A 14 18.05 5.09 0.56
CA HIS A 14 17.72 4.74 -0.81
C HIS A 14 18.76 3.78 -1.40
N GLY A 15 20.06 4.09 -1.22
CA GLY A 15 21.12 3.23 -1.69
C GLY A 15 21.12 1.86 -1.03
N ALA A 16 20.82 1.79 0.27
CA ALA A 16 20.71 0.52 0.97
C ALA A 16 19.53 -0.31 0.45
N LEU A 17 18.37 0.32 0.20
CA LEU A 17 17.21 -0.38 -0.33
C LEU A 17 17.43 -0.93 -1.74
N LEU A 18 18.20 -0.23 -2.56
CA LEU A 18 18.53 -0.73 -3.91
C LEU A 18 19.43 -1.97 -3.89
N ARG A 19 20.12 -2.21 -2.78
CA ARG A 19 21.05 -3.35 -2.65
C ARG A 19 20.41 -4.62 -2.12
N VAL A 20 19.16 -4.53 -1.60
CA VAL A 20 18.47 -5.72 -1.09
C VAL A 20 17.73 -6.42 -2.21
N ASP A 21 17.61 -7.77 -2.11
CA ASP A 21 16.93 -8.57 -3.12
C ASP A 21 15.42 -8.34 -3.10
N ASP A 22 14.84 -8.22 -1.89
CA ASP A 22 13.40 -7.99 -1.69
C ASP A 22 13.20 -6.66 -0.98
N ASN A 23 13.05 -5.59 -1.74
CA ASN A 23 12.75 -4.27 -1.21
C ASN A 23 11.24 -4.13 -1.07
N LEU A 24 10.74 -4.37 0.15
CA LEU A 24 9.30 -4.35 0.47
C LEU A 24 8.93 -3.00 1.08
N LEU A 25 8.07 -2.26 0.39
CA LEU A 25 7.61 -0.93 0.84
C LEU A 25 6.09 -0.92 0.92
N LYS A 26 5.55 -0.30 1.96
CA LYS A 26 4.10 -0.24 2.20
C LYS A 26 3.47 0.94 1.48
N LEU A 27 2.33 0.66 0.84
CA LEU A 27 1.47 1.69 0.24
C LEU A 27 0.03 1.19 0.32
N ASP A 28 -0.63 1.42 1.45
CA ASP A 28 -1.99 0.92 1.70
C ASP A 28 -3.04 1.73 0.94
N THR A 29 -2.77 3.00 0.72
CA THR A 29 -3.65 3.92 -0.01
C THR A 29 -2.84 5.13 -0.45
N VAL A 30 -3.40 5.91 -1.38
CA VAL A 30 -2.83 7.20 -1.77
C VAL A 30 -3.74 8.37 -1.38
N ASN A 31 -4.82 8.10 -0.65
CA ASN A 31 -5.74 9.14 -0.18
C ASN A 31 -5.11 9.86 1.02
N PRO A 32 -4.83 11.20 0.92
CA PRO A 32 -4.16 11.91 2.00
C PRO A 32 -4.94 11.93 3.32
N ASP A 33 -6.26 12.05 3.26
CA ASP A 33 -7.09 12.08 4.46
C ASP A 33 -7.08 10.73 5.18
N TYR A 34 -7.17 9.65 4.42
CA TYR A 34 -7.08 8.29 4.98
C TYR A 34 -5.71 8.06 5.63
N ILE A 35 -4.64 8.47 4.95
CA ILE A 35 -3.28 8.33 5.47
C ILE A 35 -3.14 9.07 6.79
N ARG A 36 -3.60 10.32 6.87
CA ARG A 36 -3.53 11.10 8.10
C ARG A 36 -4.33 10.49 9.23
N PHE A 37 -5.48 9.90 8.91
CA PHE A 37 -6.36 9.32 9.93
C PHE A 37 -5.88 7.96 10.42
N VAL A 38 -5.46 7.08 9.53
CA VAL A 38 -5.15 5.68 9.85
C VAL A 38 -3.67 5.47 10.12
N ASP A 39 -2.80 5.94 9.23
CA ASP A 39 -1.37 5.66 9.29
C ASP A 39 -0.59 6.65 10.15
N ARG A 40 -1.15 7.84 10.39
CA ARG A 40 -0.53 8.91 11.21
C ARG A 40 0.95 9.11 10.87
N PRO A 41 1.28 9.48 9.62
CA PRO A 41 2.67 9.61 9.22
C PRO A 41 3.36 10.78 9.92
N ALA A 42 4.69 10.83 9.81
CA ALA A 42 5.49 11.92 10.32
C ALA A 42 5.06 13.25 9.69
N LYS A 43 5.26 14.35 10.44
CA LYS A 43 4.98 15.71 9.94
C LYS A 43 5.75 15.96 8.63
N GLY A 44 5.06 16.52 7.65
CA GLY A 44 5.65 16.80 6.35
C GLY A 44 5.56 15.65 5.36
N TYR A 45 4.87 14.56 5.71
CA TYR A 45 4.65 13.45 4.80
C TYR A 45 3.80 13.90 3.62
N ASP A 46 4.25 13.57 2.41
CA ASP A 46 3.57 13.85 1.16
C ASP A 46 3.51 12.58 0.32
N VAL A 47 2.31 12.06 0.07
CA VAL A 47 2.12 10.81 -0.67
C VAL A 47 2.60 10.93 -2.12
N GLU A 48 2.44 12.09 -2.76
CA GLU A 48 2.94 12.30 -4.13
C GLU A 48 4.46 12.20 -4.18
N HIS A 49 5.14 12.81 -3.23
CA HIS A 49 6.59 12.69 -3.11
C HIS A 49 6.99 11.23 -2.87
N GLN A 50 6.25 10.52 -2.02
CA GLN A 50 6.52 9.12 -1.73
C GLN A 50 6.39 8.24 -2.98
N ILE A 51 5.37 8.50 -3.81
CA ILE A 51 5.19 7.80 -5.09
C ILE A 51 6.39 8.04 -6.01
N GLU A 52 6.85 9.28 -6.10
CA GLU A 52 8.03 9.62 -6.91
C GLU A 52 9.29 8.91 -6.41
N VAL A 53 9.48 8.85 -5.09
CA VAL A 53 10.60 8.13 -4.49
C VAL A 53 10.53 6.64 -4.82
N PHE A 54 9.35 6.02 -4.70
CA PHE A 54 9.17 4.61 -5.04
C PHE A 54 9.45 4.36 -6.54
N ALA A 55 9.00 5.27 -7.40
CA ALA A 55 9.26 5.17 -8.84
C ALA A 55 10.75 5.25 -9.16
N SER A 56 11.53 5.96 -8.34
CA SER A 56 12.98 6.11 -8.54
C SER A 56 13.77 4.82 -8.35
N PHE A 57 13.17 3.78 -7.77
CA PHE A 57 13.81 2.46 -7.65
C PHE A 57 13.82 1.68 -8.97
N CYS A 58 13.19 2.19 -10.02
CA CYS A 58 13.21 1.60 -11.36
C CYS A 58 12.75 0.13 -11.39
N GLY A 59 11.70 -0.18 -10.64
CA GLY A 59 11.14 -1.53 -10.55
C GLY A 59 11.78 -2.42 -9.49
N HIS A 60 12.82 -1.96 -8.80
CA HIS A 60 13.44 -2.71 -7.70
C HIS A 60 12.68 -2.49 -6.40
N VAL A 61 11.39 -2.79 -6.42
CA VAL A 61 10.49 -2.58 -5.28
C VAL A 61 9.31 -3.54 -5.36
N ILE A 62 8.91 -4.08 -4.21
CA ILE A 62 7.68 -4.84 -4.03
C ILE A 62 6.79 -4.01 -3.13
N ILE A 63 5.59 -3.70 -3.61
CA ILE A 63 4.63 -2.91 -2.84
C ILE A 63 3.76 -3.84 -2.02
N GLN A 64 3.65 -3.58 -0.72
CA GLN A 64 2.71 -4.26 0.16
C GLN A 64 1.57 -3.33 0.49
N SER A 65 0.34 -3.80 0.33
CA SER A 65 -0.86 -2.99 0.55
C SER A 65 -1.87 -3.75 1.40
N LEU A 66 -2.24 -3.14 2.52
CA LEU A 66 -3.24 -3.67 3.43
C LEU A 66 -4.60 -3.13 3.06
N PHE A 67 -5.57 -4.01 2.85
CA PHE A 67 -6.97 -3.66 2.65
C PHE A 67 -7.82 -4.22 3.79
N LEU A 68 -8.71 -3.40 4.30
CA LEU A 68 -9.61 -3.79 5.38
C LEU A 68 -10.94 -3.06 5.26
N THR A 69 -11.90 -3.49 6.07
CA THR A 69 -13.24 -2.88 6.10
C THR A 69 -13.60 -2.53 7.56
N GLY A 70 -14.79 -1.99 7.75
CA GLY A 70 -15.29 -1.65 9.07
C GLY A 70 -15.06 -0.20 9.44
N THR A 71 -14.98 0.06 10.75
CA THR A 71 -14.83 1.41 11.28
C THR A 71 -13.71 1.45 12.31
N TRP A 72 -13.15 2.64 12.49
CA TRP A 72 -12.15 2.91 13.51
C TRP A 72 -12.38 4.32 14.03
N ARG A 73 -12.49 4.45 15.33
CA ARG A 73 -12.82 5.72 15.98
C ARG A 73 -14.09 6.37 15.41
N GLY A 74 -15.09 5.55 15.09
CA GLY A 74 -16.37 6.01 14.57
C GLY A 74 -16.36 6.43 13.11
N ARG A 75 -15.25 6.25 12.40
CA ARG A 75 -15.10 6.61 10.98
C ARG A 75 -14.90 5.35 10.14
N ASP A 76 -15.53 5.32 8.96
CA ASP A 76 -15.34 4.25 7.99
C ASP A 76 -13.90 4.23 7.49
N VAL A 77 -13.25 3.08 7.60
CA VAL A 77 -11.86 2.89 7.14
C VAL A 77 -11.75 1.85 6.03
N ASP A 78 -12.87 1.52 5.38
CA ASP A 78 -12.89 0.61 4.22
C ASP A 78 -12.14 1.26 3.06
N ASN A 79 -11.02 0.68 2.67
CA ASN A 79 -10.23 1.13 1.52
C ASN A 79 -10.33 0.19 0.32
N THR A 80 -11.32 -0.70 0.30
CA THR A 80 -11.54 -1.65 -0.80
C THR A 80 -12.39 -1.07 -1.94
N GLY A 81 -13.02 0.07 -1.73
CA GLY A 81 -13.87 0.71 -2.74
C GLY A 81 -13.07 1.41 -3.84
N ASN A 82 -13.75 1.69 -4.96
CA ASN A 82 -13.13 2.31 -6.12
C ASN A 82 -12.51 3.68 -5.81
N ALA A 83 -13.10 4.45 -4.88
CA ALA A 83 -12.56 5.76 -4.50
C ALA A 83 -11.13 5.66 -3.97
N TYR A 84 -10.74 4.52 -3.40
CA TYR A 84 -9.39 4.27 -2.90
C TYR A 84 -8.55 3.44 -3.85
N VAL A 85 -9.16 2.43 -4.48
CA VAL A 85 -8.44 1.48 -5.34
C VAL A 85 -8.00 2.11 -6.65
N MET A 86 -8.84 2.93 -7.28
CA MET A 86 -8.50 3.54 -8.57
C MET A 86 -7.26 4.45 -8.50
N PRO A 87 -7.17 5.40 -7.56
CA PRO A 87 -5.96 6.22 -7.43
C PRO A 87 -4.73 5.40 -7.04
N TRP A 88 -4.92 4.35 -6.24
CA TRP A 88 -3.85 3.43 -5.87
C TRP A 88 -3.31 2.67 -7.09
N LEU A 89 -4.20 2.21 -7.98
CA LEU A 89 -3.79 1.57 -9.23
C LEU A 89 -3.00 2.53 -10.13
N ASP A 90 -3.43 3.79 -10.21
CA ASP A 90 -2.71 4.81 -10.98
C ASP A 90 -1.31 5.04 -10.39
N ALA A 91 -1.19 5.05 -9.06
CA ALA A 91 0.11 5.15 -8.40
C ALA A 91 1.01 3.95 -8.73
N LEU A 92 0.45 2.73 -8.74
CA LEU A 92 1.21 1.54 -9.12
C LEU A 92 1.75 1.63 -10.55
N ARG A 93 0.97 2.19 -11.46
CA ARG A 93 1.44 2.40 -12.85
C ARG A 93 2.62 3.35 -12.90
N ARG A 94 2.61 4.40 -12.07
CA ARG A 94 3.71 5.37 -11.96
C ARG A 94 4.95 4.76 -11.33
N ILE A 95 4.77 3.93 -10.30
CA ILE A 95 5.87 3.29 -9.58
C ILE A 95 6.52 2.19 -10.42
N GLY A 96 5.72 1.40 -11.13
CA GLY A 96 6.20 0.26 -11.91
C GLY A 96 6.89 -0.80 -11.06
N PRO A 97 6.27 -1.26 -9.94
CA PRO A 97 6.93 -2.21 -9.05
C PRO A 97 7.13 -3.57 -9.72
N ARG A 98 8.07 -4.36 -9.20
CA ARG A 98 8.29 -5.72 -9.64
C ARG A 98 7.08 -6.60 -9.37
N SER A 99 6.47 -6.43 -8.19
CA SER A 99 5.26 -7.13 -7.80
C SER A 99 4.53 -6.37 -6.71
N VAL A 100 3.30 -6.81 -6.44
CA VAL A 100 2.46 -6.24 -5.38
C VAL A 100 1.94 -7.38 -4.51
N ALA A 101 1.98 -7.20 -3.20
CA ALA A 101 1.40 -8.12 -2.24
C ALA A 101 0.18 -7.45 -1.60
N VAL A 102 -1.00 -7.99 -1.86
CA VAL A 102 -2.27 -7.53 -1.29
C VAL A 102 -2.63 -8.43 -0.11
N TYR A 103 -2.91 -7.85 1.04
CA TYR A 103 -3.25 -8.62 2.22
C TYR A 103 -4.27 -7.89 3.08
N THR A 104 -4.77 -8.56 4.11
CA THR A 104 -5.71 -7.99 5.06
C THR A 104 -5.25 -8.29 6.48
N ILE A 105 -5.96 -7.76 7.48
CA ILE A 105 -5.65 -8.03 8.88
C ILE A 105 -5.82 -9.52 9.18
N ALA A 106 -5.09 -10.03 10.17
CA ALA A 106 -5.08 -11.45 10.50
C ALA A 106 -6.45 -11.95 10.95
N ARG A 107 -7.24 -11.10 11.63
CA ARG A 107 -8.58 -11.42 12.12
C ARG A 107 -9.36 -10.14 12.39
N ASP A 108 -10.68 -10.26 12.43
CA ASP A 108 -11.55 -9.15 12.83
C ASP A 108 -11.20 -8.69 14.24
N THR A 109 -11.36 -7.38 14.47
CA THR A 109 -11.16 -6.77 15.79
C THR A 109 -12.47 -6.07 16.21
N PRO A 110 -13.48 -6.84 16.66
CA PRO A 110 -14.81 -6.26 16.93
C PRO A 110 -14.79 -5.10 17.93
N THR A 111 -13.90 -5.15 18.91
CA THR A 111 -13.79 -4.12 19.95
C THR A 111 -13.47 -2.75 19.37
N VAL A 112 -12.64 -2.69 18.31
CA VAL A 112 -12.28 -1.44 17.64
C VAL A 112 -13.00 -1.26 16.30
N GLY A 113 -13.80 -2.24 15.87
CA GLY A 113 -14.61 -2.15 14.65
C GLY A 113 -13.92 -2.50 13.35
N LEU A 114 -12.68 -2.95 13.39
CA LEU A 114 -11.95 -3.34 12.18
C LEU A 114 -12.33 -4.75 11.75
N ARG A 115 -12.48 -4.94 10.43
CA ARG A 115 -12.83 -6.23 9.84
C ARG A 115 -11.91 -6.55 8.67
N LYS A 116 -11.69 -7.84 8.45
CA LYS A 116 -10.94 -8.31 7.28
C LYS A 116 -11.67 -7.92 6.00
N ALA A 117 -10.90 -7.59 4.97
CA ALA A 117 -11.45 -7.54 3.62
C ALA A 117 -11.84 -8.97 3.20
N THR A 118 -12.91 -9.11 2.40
CA THR A 118 -13.34 -10.44 1.95
C THR A 118 -12.34 -11.01 0.94
N PRO A 119 -12.22 -12.36 0.83
CA PRO A 119 -11.40 -12.96 -0.21
C PRO A 119 -11.78 -12.50 -1.60
N GLN A 120 -13.07 -12.34 -1.88
CA GLN A 120 -13.56 -11.85 -3.17
C GLN A 120 -13.06 -10.44 -3.48
N SER A 121 -13.08 -9.54 -2.50
CA SER A 121 -12.57 -8.16 -2.67
C SER A 121 -11.07 -8.17 -2.95
N LEU A 122 -10.30 -8.95 -2.19
CA LEU A 122 -8.85 -9.05 -2.37
C LEU A 122 -8.49 -9.61 -3.74
N GLU A 123 -9.18 -10.68 -4.17
CA GLU A 123 -8.93 -11.28 -5.48
C GLU A 123 -9.31 -10.32 -6.61
N SER A 124 -10.40 -9.57 -6.47
CA SER A 124 -10.80 -8.55 -7.43
C SER A 124 -9.74 -7.47 -7.58
N ILE A 125 -9.20 -7.00 -6.47
CA ILE A 125 -8.13 -5.98 -6.46
C ILE A 125 -6.87 -6.55 -7.13
N ALA A 126 -6.48 -7.77 -6.77
CA ALA A 126 -5.31 -8.43 -7.35
C ALA A 126 -5.45 -8.62 -8.86
N LYS A 127 -6.64 -8.98 -9.32
CA LYS A 127 -6.93 -9.14 -10.74
C LYS A 127 -6.73 -7.83 -11.50
N ARG A 128 -7.15 -6.72 -10.90
CA ARG A 128 -6.95 -5.39 -11.50
C ARG A 128 -5.48 -5.01 -11.56
N VAL A 129 -4.69 -5.37 -10.56
CA VAL A 129 -3.22 -5.17 -10.57
C VAL A 129 -2.59 -5.98 -11.71
N ARG A 130 -2.98 -7.25 -11.83
CA ARG A 130 -2.45 -8.14 -12.90
C ARG A 130 -2.81 -7.62 -14.28
N ALA A 131 -3.96 -6.97 -14.42
CA ALA A 131 -4.38 -6.35 -15.68
C ALA A 131 -3.48 -5.19 -16.10
N LEU A 132 -2.71 -4.62 -15.16
CA LEU A 132 -1.69 -3.60 -15.46
C LEU A 132 -0.37 -4.21 -15.91
N GLY A 133 -0.25 -5.53 -15.95
CA GLY A 133 1.00 -6.22 -16.27
C GLY A 133 1.92 -6.39 -15.07
N ILE A 134 1.42 -6.23 -13.85
CA ILE A 134 2.19 -6.34 -12.61
C ILE A 134 1.80 -7.63 -11.88
N ASP A 135 2.79 -8.43 -11.46
CA ASP A 135 2.53 -9.61 -10.65
C ASP A 135 1.91 -9.22 -9.30
N CYS A 136 0.94 -9.99 -8.85
CA CYS A 136 0.27 -9.71 -7.58
C CYS A 136 -0.03 -11.00 -6.83
N SER A 137 0.35 -11.03 -5.55
CA SER A 137 0.00 -12.09 -4.62
C SER A 137 -1.07 -11.62 -3.65
N VAL A 138 -1.83 -12.58 -3.12
CA VAL A 138 -2.92 -12.29 -2.18
C VAL A 138 -2.73 -13.16 -0.94
N SER A 139 -2.91 -12.54 0.23
CA SER A 139 -2.90 -13.23 1.53
C SER A 139 -4.16 -12.86 2.30
N TYR A 140 -4.85 -13.87 2.80
CA TYR A 140 -6.11 -13.70 3.54
C TYR A 140 -5.91 -13.68 5.04
#